data_cccc0a3f568aa38c1a1bec89b772adf6
#
_entry.id   cccc0a3f568aa38c1a1bec89b772adf6
#
_cell.length_a   1.000
_cell.length_b   1.000
_cell.length_c   1.000
_cell.angle_alpha   90.00
_cell.angle_beta   90.00
_cell.angle_gamma   90.00
#
_symmetry.space_group_name_H-M   'P 1'
#
loop_
_entity.id
_entity.type
_entity.pdbx_description
1 polymer ?
#
loop_
_entity_poly.entity_id
_entity_poly.type
_entity_poly.pdbx_seq_one_letter_code
_entity_poly.pdbx_strand_id
1 'polypeptide(L)' 'MKIPALHSGCGVKTVTASLEKLPSVEVTDTDPVSKLVQLDFDDSTISLAEIRDALDQVGFSPED' A
#
# COMPACT_ATOMS: atom_id res chain seq x y z
N MET A 1 5.42 2.70 -4.88
CA MET A 1 4.13 3.42 -4.75
C MET A 1 4.28 4.51 -3.71
N LYS A 2 3.95 5.71 -4.06
CA LYS A 2 4.06 6.85 -3.15
C LYS A 2 2.71 7.12 -2.47
N ILE A 3 2.74 7.24 -1.15
CA ILE A 3 1.52 7.48 -0.36
C ILE A 3 1.75 8.75 0.47
N PRO A 4 1.22 9.90 0.01
CA PRO A 4 1.49 11.18 0.69
C PRO A 4 1.01 11.22 2.13
N ALA A 5 0.00 10.44 2.48
CA ALA A 5 -0.53 10.38 3.85
C ALA A 5 0.33 9.52 4.78
N LEU A 6 1.33 8.83 4.25
CA LEU A 6 2.18 7.95 5.04
C LEU A 6 3.26 8.77 5.74
N HIS A 7 3.03 9.14 6.98
CA HIS A 7 3.98 9.99 7.71
C HIS A 7 4.20 9.58 9.16
N SER A 8 3.85 8.33 9.50
CA SER A 8 4.10 7.80 10.84
C SER A 8 4.14 6.28 10.80
N GLY A 9 4.68 5.68 11.86
CA GLY A 9 4.71 4.23 11.98
C GLY A 9 3.32 3.61 12.03
N CYS A 10 2.34 4.32 12.57
CA CYS A 10 0.96 3.84 12.58
C CYS A 10 0.42 3.75 11.15
N GLY A 11 0.77 4.72 10.31
CA GLY A 11 0.38 4.68 8.90
C GLY A 11 0.99 3.48 8.19
N VAL A 12 2.25 3.18 8.46
CA VAL A 12 2.92 2.02 7.87
C VAL A 12 2.17 0.73 8.24
N LYS A 13 1.81 0.59 9.51
CA LYS A 13 1.08 -0.61 9.96
C LYS A 13 -0.28 -0.73 9.28
N THR A 14 -1.00 0.37 9.17
CA THR A 14 -2.31 0.38 8.54
C THR A 14 -2.21 -0.01 7.07
N VAL A 15 -1.27 0.58 6.35
CA VAL A 15 -1.06 0.28 4.94
C VAL A 15 -0.66 -1.18 4.75
N THR A 16 0.30 -1.66 5.54
CA THR A 16 0.76 -3.04 5.45
C THR A 16 -0.39 -4.02 5.72
N ALA A 17 -1.16 -3.78 6.77
CA ALA A 17 -2.28 -4.65 7.11
C ALA A 17 -3.34 -4.66 6.01
N SER A 18 -3.62 -3.51 5.41
CA SER A 18 -4.60 -3.42 4.33
C SER A 18 -4.13 -4.18 3.09
N LEU A 19 -2.85 -4.06 2.75
CA LEU A 19 -2.29 -4.73 1.58
C LEU A 19 -2.19 -6.23 1.80
N GLU A 20 -1.87 -6.67 3.00
CA GLU A 20 -1.76 -8.11 3.29
C GLU A 20 -3.10 -8.83 3.23
N LYS A 21 -4.21 -8.12 3.31
CA LYS A 21 -5.53 -8.71 3.16
C LYS A 21 -5.83 -9.07 1.70
N LEU A 22 -5.08 -8.52 0.77
CA LEU A 22 -5.32 -8.75 -0.65
C LEU A 22 -4.58 -10.00 -1.12
N PRO A 23 -5.16 -10.74 -2.08
CA PRO A 23 -4.51 -11.93 -2.61
C PRO A 23 -3.26 -11.56 -3.42
N SER A 24 -2.22 -12.37 -3.30
CA SER A 24 -0.99 -12.24 -4.08
C SER A 24 -0.24 -10.92 -3.86
N VAL A 25 -0.56 -10.18 -2.82
CA VAL A 25 0.13 -8.93 -2.50
C VAL A 25 1.08 -9.16 -1.34
N GLU A 26 2.33 -8.76 -1.52
CA GLU A 26 3.35 -8.84 -0.48
C GLU A 26 4.06 -7.51 -0.39
N VAL A 27 4.09 -6.93 0.80
CA VAL A 27 4.81 -5.67 1.03
C VAL A 27 6.27 -6.02 1.30
N THR A 28 7.17 -5.54 0.46
CA THR A 28 8.59 -5.84 0.56
C THR A 28 9.37 -4.79 1.33
N ASP A 29 8.95 -3.52 1.25
CA ASP A 29 9.63 -2.45 1.97
C ASP A 29 8.68 -1.28 2.16
N THR A 30 8.88 -0.53 3.25
CA THR A 30 8.13 0.69 3.51
C THR A 30 9.09 1.76 4.00
N ASP A 31 8.90 3.00 3.54
CA ASP A 31 9.72 4.13 3.94
C ASP A 31 8.82 5.32 4.26
N PRO A 32 8.51 5.55 5.54
CA PRO A 32 7.64 6.67 5.92
C PRO A 32 8.29 8.03 5.72
N VAL A 33 9.61 8.10 5.68
CA VAL A 33 10.33 9.35 5.45
C VAL A 33 10.12 9.82 4.01
N SER A 34 10.29 8.92 3.06
CA SER A 34 10.06 9.21 1.64
C SER A 34 8.61 8.98 1.24
N LYS A 35 7.79 8.42 2.13
CA LYS A 35 6.39 8.08 1.87
C LYS A 35 6.22 7.09 0.74
N LEU A 36 7.18 6.16 0.64
CA LEU A 36 7.20 5.15 -0.40
C LEU A 36 6.93 3.78 0.18
N VAL A 37 6.18 2.98 -0.56
CA VAL A 37 5.90 1.60 -0.22
C VAL A 37 6.24 0.73 -1.42
N GLN A 38 7.07 -0.28 -1.19
CA GLN A 38 7.39 -1.26 -2.22
C GLN A 38 6.62 -2.53 -1.94
N LEU A 39 5.97 -3.04 -2.95
CA LEU A 39 5.17 -4.24 -2.82
C LEU A 39 5.25 -5.04 -4.12
N ASP A 40 5.04 -6.35 -3.97
CA ASP A 40 4.95 -7.25 -5.10
C ASP A 40 3.53 -7.82 -5.16
N PHE A 41 3.01 -7.95 -6.35
CA PHE A 41 1.71 -8.56 -6.56
C PHE A 41 1.66 -9.25 -7.91
N ASP A 42 0.76 -10.21 -8.00
CA ASP A 42 0.53 -10.94 -9.26
C ASP A 42 -0.59 -10.23 -10.01
N ASP A 43 -0.26 -9.52 -11.07
CA ASP A 43 -1.23 -8.74 -11.82
C ASP A 43 -2.23 -9.59 -12.60
N SER A 44 -2.03 -10.90 -12.65
CA SER A 44 -3.04 -11.81 -13.19
C SER A 44 -4.07 -12.21 -12.13
N THR A 45 -3.78 -11.99 -10.85
CA THR A 45 -4.68 -12.29 -9.74
C THR A 45 -5.37 -11.02 -9.24
N ILE A 46 -4.62 -9.92 -9.14
CA ILE A 46 -5.13 -8.65 -8.63
C ILE A 46 -4.54 -7.53 -9.48
N SER A 47 -5.26 -6.44 -9.61
CA SER A 47 -4.79 -5.29 -10.37
C SER A 47 -4.34 -4.16 -9.45
N LEU A 48 -3.53 -3.25 -10.00
CA LEU A 48 -3.08 -2.08 -9.24
C LEU A 48 -4.27 -1.23 -8.79
N ALA A 49 -5.32 -1.17 -9.60
CA ALA A 49 -6.52 -0.41 -9.24
C ALA A 49 -7.17 -0.95 -7.97
N GLU A 50 -7.17 -2.27 -7.78
CA GLU A 50 -7.71 -2.87 -6.57
C GLU A 50 -6.86 -2.53 -5.35
N ILE A 51 -5.53 -2.51 -5.52
CA ILE A 51 -4.63 -2.13 -4.45
C ILE A 51 -4.86 -0.67 -4.05
N ARG A 52 -4.99 0.20 -5.04
CA ARG A 52 -5.23 1.62 -4.79
C ARG A 52 -6.58 1.84 -4.10
N ASP A 53 -7.59 1.11 -4.51
CA ASP A 53 -8.91 1.20 -3.90
C ASP A 53 -8.87 0.77 -2.43
N ALA A 54 -8.16 -0.31 -2.13
CA ALA A 54 -8.01 -0.78 -0.76
C ALA A 54 -7.33 0.27 0.12
N LEU A 55 -6.31 0.92 -0.41
CA LEU A 55 -5.61 1.98 0.32
C LEU A 55 -6.50 3.21 0.50
N ASP A 56 -7.29 3.54 -0.50
CA ASP A 56 -8.22 4.67 -0.42
C ASP A 56 -9.26 4.47 0.68
N GLN A 57 -9.70 3.23 0.87
CA GLN A 57 -10.70 2.92 1.89
C GLN A 57 -10.21 3.18 3.30
N VAL A 58 -8.91 3.12 3.53
CA VAL A 58 -8.33 3.38 4.85
C VAL A 58 -7.73 4.78 4.95
N GLY A 59 -7.93 5.63 3.95
CA GLY A 59 -7.48 6.99 3.96
C GLY A 59 -6.04 7.21 3.52
N PHE A 60 -5.44 6.22 2.86
CA PHE A 60 -4.05 6.29 2.40
C PHE A 60 -3.97 6.21 0.89
N SER A 61 -4.75 7.04 0.19
CA SER A 61 -4.75 7.05 -1.27
C SER A 61 -3.35 7.27 -1.83
N PRO A 62 -2.86 6.35 -2.66
CA PRO A 62 -1.53 6.53 -3.25
C PRO A 62 -1.55 7.61 -4.34
N GLU A 63 -0.43 8.27 -4.46
CA GLU A 63 -0.19 9.22 -5.53
C GLU A 63 0.71 8.59 -6.56
N ASP A 64 0.28 8.54 -7.77
CA ASP A 64 1.11 8.01 -8.83
C ASP A 64 0.98 8.73 -10.11
#